data_de28df98cef3075d48e7e439b91a4b3d
#
_entry.id   de28df98cef3075d48e7e439b91a4b3d
#
_cell.length_a   1.000
_cell.length_b   1.000
_cell.length_c   1.000
_cell.angle_alpha   90.00
_cell.angle_beta   90.00
_cell.angle_gamma   90.00
#
_symmetry.space_group_name_H-M   'P 1'
#
loop_
_entity.id
_entity.type
_entity.pdbx_description
1 polymer ?
#
loop_
_entity_poly.entity_id
_entity_poly.type
_entity_poly.pdbx_seq_one_letter_code
_entity_poly.pdbx_strand_id
1 'polypeptide(L)'
;MTDLPTTSKWVRLTELHPKFIERLEHLLLHDSRVKGKAKIVSGCRTYQQQKELYRKYKAGTGNLAANPDRRFGPNGKFRGSWHLEQEDGYAYAVDIRLSGGLSWAEFHAAADEVGIKKTVPSENWHMQPYGYLNGKWQWFPAPAMKGKEDKTLTKAAPPAAPAIVAKTMPIVRMHSRGEHVKVMQKKLTDLGFRVSKHPKKSGIDGIAGRMTIAALKRFQKSRKLKADGICGKNTWKALNK
;
A
#
# COMPACT_ATOMS: atom_id res chain seq x y z
N MET A 1 -5.42 12.61 9.73
CA MET A 1 -6.33 12.25 8.61
C MET A 1 -5.95 13.15 7.46
N THR A 2 -5.97 12.64 6.24
CA THR A 2 -5.74 13.47 5.04
C THR A 2 -7.05 14.16 4.67
N ASP A 3 -6.98 15.44 4.27
CA ASP A 3 -8.15 16.20 3.79
C ASP A 3 -8.43 15.96 2.31
N LEU A 4 -7.89 14.87 1.75
CA LEU A 4 -8.08 14.51 0.35
C LEU A 4 -9.56 14.30 0.01
N PRO A 5 -10.05 14.90 -1.10
CA PRO A 5 -11.45 14.81 -1.49
C PRO A 5 -11.78 13.37 -1.93
N THR A 6 -12.72 12.75 -1.24
CA THR A 6 -13.22 11.41 -1.56
C THR A 6 -14.70 11.44 -1.89
N THR A 7 -15.19 10.45 -2.63
CA THR A 7 -16.62 10.32 -2.93
C THR A 7 -17.40 9.74 -1.76
N SER A 8 -16.74 9.15 -0.79
CA SER A 8 -17.36 8.48 0.35
C SER A 8 -16.35 8.35 1.50
N LYS A 9 -16.84 8.39 2.75
CA LYS A 9 -16.05 8.11 3.96
C LYS A 9 -15.46 6.69 4.00
N TRP A 10 -15.91 5.81 3.13
CA TRP A 10 -15.44 4.42 3.04
C TRP A 10 -14.21 4.26 2.11
N VAL A 11 -13.81 5.32 1.42
CA VAL A 11 -12.56 5.29 0.63
C VAL A 11 -11.37 5.28 1.58
N ARG A 12 -10.61 4.19 1.53
CA ARG A 12 -9.45 3.98 2.41
C ARG A 12 -8.20 4.58 1.78
N LEU A 13 -7.51 5.43 2.53
CA LEU A 13 -6.27 6.10 2.10
C LEU A 13 -5.11 5.85 3.08
N THR A 14 -5.39 5.19 4.22
CA THR A 14 -4.45 5.04 5.33
C THR A 14 -3.21 4.21 4.98
N GLU A 15 -3.34 3.31 4.02
CA GLU A 15 -2.24 2.46 3.54
C GLU A 15 -1.61 2.98 2.24
N LEU A 16 -1.99 4.17 1.75
CA LEU A 16 -1.25 4.80 0.65
C LEU A 16 0.12 5.26 1.12
N HIS A 17 1.11 5.15 0.23
CA HIS A 17 2.46 5.59 0.55
C HIS A 17 2.48 7.11 0.84
N PRO A 18 3.16 7.59 1.91
CA PRO A 18 3.15 9.01 2.32
C PRO A 18 3.51 9.99 1.21
N LYS A 19 4.53 9.68 0.39
CA LYS A 19 4.88 10.50 -0.79
C LYS A 19 3.79 10.53 -1.86
N PHE A 20 2.98 9.48 -1.96
CA PHE A 20 1.85 9.47 -2.88
C PHE A 20 0.71 10.35 -2.36
N ILE A 21 0.45 10.31 -1.06
CA ILE A 21 -0.50 11.22 -0.40
C ILE A 21 -0.10 12.68 -0.64
N GLU A 22 1.17 13.03 -0.41
CA GLU A 22 1.69 14.39 -0.63
C GLU A 22 1.46 14.87 -2.07
N ARG A 23 1.73 14.03 -3.07
CA ARG A 23 1.47 14.34 -4.48
C ARG A 23 -0.02 14.51 -4.78
N LEU A 24 -0.86 13.65 -4.19
CA LEU A 24 -2.32 13.75 -4.32
C LEU A 24 -2.86 15.02 -3.66
N GLU A 25 -2.33 15.42 -2.50
CA GLU A 25 -2.69 16.66 -1.83
C GLU A 25 -2.32 17.86 -2.71
N HIS A 26 -1.12 17.87 -3.29
CA HIS A 26 -0.74 18.92 -4.23
C HIS A 26 -1.67 19.00 -5.42
N LEU A 27 -1.97 17.86 -6.06
CA LEU A 27 -2.84 17.80 -7.23
C LEU A 27 -4.30 18.18 -6.92
N LEU A 28 -4.88 17.59 -5.87
CA LEU A 28 -6.32 17.67 -5.62
C LEU A 28 -6.74 18.86 -4.76
N LEU A 29 -5.82 19.42 -3.95
CA LEU A 29 -6.12 20.51 -3.03
C LEU A 29 -5.49 21.84 -3.45
N HIS A 30 -4.37 21.83 -4.19
CA HIS A 30 -3.60 23.03 -4.47
C HIS A 30 -3.52 23.39 -5.97
N ASP A 31 -3.65 22.43 -6.89
CA ASP A 31 -3.71 22.75 -8.33
C ASP A 31 -5.04 23.41 -8.69
N SER A 32 -5.00 24.66 -9.14
CA SER A 32 -6.21 25.44 -9.46
C SER A 32 -7.04 24.87 -10.60
N ARG A 33 -6.44 24.09 -11.50
CA ARG A 33 -7.12 23.41 -12.62
C ARG A 33 -7.99 22.25 -12.14
N VAL A 34 -7.55 21.57 -11.05
CA VAL A 34 -8.08 20.29 -10.57
C VAL A 34 -8.89 20.44 -9.29
N LYS A 35 -8.52 21.38 -8.42
CA LYS A 35 -9.16 21.62 -7.12
C LYS A 35 -10.69 21.75 -7.24
N GLY A 36 -11.40 20.94 -6.47
CA GLY A 36 -12.87 20.90 -6.46
C GLY A 36 -13.50 20.14 -7.64
N LYS A 37 -12.70 19.74 -8.64
CA LYS A 37 -13.18 19.07 -9.87
C LYS A 37 -12.80 17.59 -9.96
N ALA A 38 -12.03 17.07 -9.01
CA ALA A 38 -11.65 15.67 -8.97
C ALA A 38 -11.76 15.12 -7.55
N LYS A 39 -12.20 13.86 -7.43
CA LYS A 39 -12.36 13.14 -6.16
C LYS A 39 -11.84 11.71 -6.29
N ILE A 40 -11.29 11.17 -5.20
CA ILE A 40 -10.89 9.77 -5.13
C ILE A 40 -12.13 8.91 -4.88
N VAL A 41 -12.38 7.94 -5.76
CA VAL A 41 -13.47 6.94 -5.64
C VAL A 41 -13.01 5.63 -5.03
N SER A 42 -11.74 5.29 -5.22
CA SER A 42 -11.13 4.07 -4.68
C SER A 42 -9.68 4.36 -4.33
N GLY A 43 -9.27 3.93 -3.16
CA GLY A 43 -7.88 3.96 -2.68
C GLY A 43 -7.40 2.55 -2.37
N CYS A 44 -6.93 2.34 -1.14
CA CYS A 44 -6.47 1.04 -0.68
C CYS A 44 -7.62 0.03 -0.61
N ARG A 45 -7.36 -1.18 -1.10
CA ARG A 45 -8.30 -2.31 -1.03
C ARG A 45 -7.78 -3.39 -0.10
N THR A 46 -8.68 -4.06 0.60
CA THR A 46 -8.34 -5.29 1.28
C THR A 46 -8.19 -6.42 0.26
N TYR A 47 -7.47 -7.48 0.64
CA TYR A 47 -7.38 -8.70 -0.16
C TYR A 47 -8.78 -9.25 -0.54
N GLN A 48 -9.73 -9.25 0.42
CA GLN A 48 -11.08 -9.74 0.18
C GLN A 48 -11.86 -8.89 -0.83
N GLN A 49 -11.74 -7.57 -0.74
CA GLN A 49 -12.34 -6.66 -1.73
C GLN A 49 -11.78 -6.92 -3.12
N GLN A 50 -10.46 -7.06 -3.26
CA GLN A 50 -9.83 -7.35 -4.55
C GLN A 50 -10.21 -8.74 -5.07
N LYS A 51 -10.32 -9.75 -4.19
CA LYS A 51 -10.75 -11.10 -4.56
C LYS A 51 -12.19 -11.12 -5.07
N GLU A 52 -13.08 -10.36 -4.44
CA GLU A 52 -14.47 -10.26 -4.90
C GLU A 52 -14.57 -9.54 -6.26
N LEU A 53 -13.81 -8.47 -6.48
CA LEU A 53 -13.73 -7.81 -7.78
C LEU A 53 -13.22 -8.77 -8.86
N TYR A 54 -12.19 -9.55 -8.56
CA TYR A 54 -11.65 -10.54 -9.49
C TYR A 54 -12.66 -11.66 -9.78
N ARG A 55 -13.41 -12.12 -8.77
CA ARG A 55 -14.48 -13.12 -8.94
C ARG A 55 -15.56 -12.62 -9.89
N LYS A 56 -16.02 -11.37 -9.71
CA LYS A 56 -17.01 -10.72 -10.61
C LYS A 56 -16.48 -10.58 -12.03
N TYR A 57 -15.23 -10.16 -12.19
CA TYR A 57 -14.57 -10.09 -13.49
C TYR A 57 -14.54 -11.46 -14.18
N LYS A 58 -14.14 -12.51 -13.46
CA LYS A 58 -14.09 -13.88 -14.01
C LYS A 58 -15.48 -14.43 -14.37
N ALA A 59 -16.51 -14.00 -13.69
CA ALA A 59 -17.91 -14.34 -13.97
C ALA A 59 -18.54 -13.48 -15.09
N GLY A 60 -17.80 -12.52 -15.67
CA GLY A 60 -18.34 -11.60 -16.69
C GLY A 60 -19.34 -10.55 -16.16
N THR A 61 -19.49 -10.43 -14.84
CA THR A 61 -20.44 -9.53 -14.18
C THR A 61 -19.78 -8.29 -13.57
N GLY A 62 -18.48 -8.10 -13.80
CA GLY A 62 -17.71 -6.97 -13.26
C GLY A 62 -16.62 -6.50 -14.21
N ASN A 63 -16.08 -5.33 -13.93
CA ASN A 63 -14.98 -4.74 -14.69
C ASN A 63 -13.69 -5.57 -14.53
N LEU A 64 -12.73 -5.32 -15.42
CA LEU A 64 -11.39 -5.91 -15.35
C LEU A 64 -10.82 -5.73 -13.94
N ALA A 65 -10.35 -6.82 -13.35
CA ALA A 65 -9.74 -6.79 -12.03
C ALA A 65 -8.55 -7.76 -11.96
N ALA A 66 -7.46 -7.31 -11.34
CA ALA A 66 -6.26 -8.11 -11.16
C ALA A 66 -6.51 -9.26 -10.16
N ASN A 67 -5.91 -10.42 -10.43
CA ASN A 67 -5.94 -11.55 -9.51
C ASN A 67 -5.11 -11.21 -8.25
N PRO A 68 -5.70 -11.20 -7.05
CA PRO A 68 -4.97 -10.89 -5.82
C PRO A 68 -3.91 -11.94 -5.44
N ASP A 69 -4.02 -13.17 -5.97
CA ASP A 69 -3.10 -14.27 -5.70
C ASP A 69 -1.89 -14.28 -6.65
N ARG A 70 -1.98 -13.57 -7.78
CA ARG A 70 -0.92 -13.50 -8.79
C ARG A 70 -0.30 -12.12 -8.85
N ARG A 71 0.83 -11.95 -8.18
CA ARG A 71 1.58 -10.69 -8.20
C ARG A 71 2.51 -10.56 -9.40
N PHE A 72 3.11 -11.67 -9.86
CA PHE A 72 4.03 -11.66 -10.99
C PHE A 72 3.61 -12.71 -12.04
N GLY A 73 3.70 -12.31 -13.31
CA GLY A 73 3.52 -13.21 -14.43
C GLY A 73 4.80 -14.01 -14.75
N PRO A 74 4.75 -14.95 -15.72
CA PRO A 74 5.88 -15.80 -16.09
C PRO A 74 7.15 -15.04 -16.52
N ASN A 75 6.98 -13.83 -17.03
CA ASN A 75 8.06 -12.94 -17.50
C ASN A 75 8.54 -11.96 -16.40
N GLY A 76 8.22 -12.21 -15.14
CA GLY A 76 8.56 -11.32 -14.02
C GLY A 76 7.78 -10.00 -13.98
N LYS A 77 6.85 -9.78 -14.93
CA LYS A 77 6.03 -8.56 -14.94
C LYS A 77 4.96 -8.61 -13.85
N PHE A 78 4.83 -7.54 -13.09
CA PHE A 78 3.78 -7.42 -12.09
C PHE A 78 2.38 -7.48 -12.72
N ARG A 79 1.52 -8.32 -12.15
CA ARG A 79 0.14 -8.54 -12.60
C ARG A 79 -0.87 -8.46 -11.45
N GLY A 80 -0.46 -7.96 -10.30
CA GLY A 80 -1.31 -7.74 -9.15
C GLY A 80 -2.03 -6.39 -9.22
N SER A 81 -2.71 -6.06 -8.13
CA SER A 81 -3.37 -4.76 -7.98
C SER A 81 -2.53 -3.84 -7.10
N TRP A 82 -2.23 -2.64 -7.59
CA TRP A 82 -1.55 -1.59 -6.84
C TRP A 82 -2.44 -0.92 -5.79
N HIS A 83 -3.74 -1.22 -5.77
CA HIS A 83 -4.64 -0.88 -4.68
C HIS A 83 -4.44 -1.78 -3.44
N LEU A 84 -3.76 -2.90 -3.58
CA LEU A 84 -3.36 -3.75 -2.45
C LEU A 84 -2.06 -3.24 -1.85
N GLU A 85 -1.92 -3.44 -0.56
CA GLU A 85 -0.66 -3.27 0.16
C GLU A 85 0.44 -4.13 -0.48
N GLN A 86 1.54 -3.52 -0.85
CA GLN A 86 2.72 -4.15 -1.43
C GLN A 86 3.67 -4.65 -0.33
N GLU A 87 4.85 -5.13 -0.70
CA GLU A 87 5.83 -5.71 0.25
C GLU A 87 6.34 -4.71 1.29
N ASP A 88 6.36 -3.43 0.95
CA ASP A 88 6.75 -2.33 1.83
C ASP A 88 5.64 -1.83 2.76
N GLY A 89 4.45 -2.43 2.69
CA GLY A 89 3.31 -2.09 3.51
C GLY A 89 2.42 -0.98 2.96
N TYR A 90 2.65 -0.52 1.72
CA TYR A 90 1.90 0.57 1.12
C TYR A 90 1.17 0.17 -0.16
N ALA A 91 0.03 0.81 -0.41
CA ALA A 91 -0.65 0.78 -1.70
C ALA A 91 -0.24 1.99 -2.56
N TYR A 92 -0.32 1.83 -3.88
CA TYR A 92 0.20 2.78 -4.86
C TYR A 92 -0.80 3.11 -5.97
N ALA A 93 -2.08 2.93 -5.74
CA ALA A 93 -3.09 3.28 -6.72
C ALA A 93 -4.30 3.97 -6.09
N VAL A 94 -4.84 4.92 -6.84
CA VAL A 94 -6.15 5.51 -6.59
C VAL A 94 -6.94 5.54 -7.90
N ASP A 95 -8.26 5.40 -7.77
CA ASP A 95 -9.17 5.66 -8.87
C ASP A 95 -9.82 7.03 -8.67
N ILE A 96 -9.87 7.84 -9.71
CA ILE A 96 -10.34 9.23 -9.70
C ILE A 96 -11.69 9.34 -10.44
N ARG A 97 -12.53 10.23 -9.98
CA ARG A 97 -13.72 10.72 -10.69
C ARG A 97 -13.60 12.21 -10.93
N LEU A 98 -13.84 12.62 -12.16
CA LEU A 98 -13.85 14.03 -12.54
C LEU A 98 -15.25 14.61 -12.48
N SER A 99 -15.34 15.93 -12.35
CA SER A 99 -16.55 16.74 -12.35
C SER A 99 -16.23 18.16 -12.84
N GLY A 100 -17.24 19.03 -12.92
CA GLY A 100 -17.02 20.45 -13.24
C GLY A 100 -16.39 20.73 -14.59
N GLY A 101 -16.63 19.87 -15.59
CA GLY A 101 -16.12 20.06 -16.96
C GLY A 101 -14.62 19.77 -17.14
N LEU A 102 -13.91 19.30 -16.11
CA LEU A 102 -12.50 18.92 -16.24
C LEU A 102 -12.36 17.68 -17.13
N SER A 103 -11.59 17.79 -18.19
CA SER A 103 -11.30 16.66 -19.09
C SER A 103 -10.19 15.75 -18.54
N TRP A 104 -10.15 14.49 -18.99
CA TRP A 104 -9.08 13.58 -18.65
C TRP A 104 -7.72 14.05 -19.16
N ALA A 105 -7.65 14.73 -20.28
CA ALA A 105 -6.41 15.26 -20.81
C ALA A 105 -5.80 16.33 -19.90
N GLU A 106 -6.61 17.29 -19.44
CA GLU A 106 -6.20 18.33 -18.51
C GLU A 106 -5.81 17.74 -17.15
N PHE A 107 -6.59 16.79 -16.65
CA PHE A 107 -6.28 16.11 -15.39
C PHE A 107 -4.95 15.34 -15.46
N HIS A 108 -4.73 14.58 -16.56
CA HIS A 108 -3.48 13.82 -16.71
C HIS A 108 -2.28 14.75 -16.86
N ALA A 109 -2.41 15.88 -17.57
CA ALA A 109 -1.35 16.88 -17.68
C ALA A 109 -0.95 17.44 -16.30
N ALA A 110 -1.93 17.79 -15.47
CA ALA A 110 -1.69 18.27 -14.12
C ALA A 110 -1.11 17.15 -13.20
N ALA A 111 -1.59 15.92 -13.33
CA ALA A 111 -1.08 14.77 -12.60
C ALA A 111 0.38 14.44 -12.95
N ASP A 112 0.74 14.54 -14.23
CA ASP A 112 2.12 14.33 -14.72
C ASP A 112 3.10 15.32 -14.09
N GLU A 113 2.69 16.56 -13.88
CA GLU A 113 3.52 17.61 -13.25
C GLU A 113 3.89 17.28 -11.79
N VAL A 114 3.09 16.48 -11.11
CA VAL A 114 3.37 16.00 -9.75
C VAL A 114 3.86 14.55 -9.72
N GLY A 115 4.16 13.97 -10.88
CA GLY A 115 4.66 12.61 -10.97
C GLY A 115 3.63 11.53 -10.65
N ILE A 116 2.36 11.80 -10.94
CA ILE A 116 1.26 10.83 -10.91
C ILE A 116 0.84 10.53 -12.35
N LYS A 117 0.73 9.25 -12.71
CA LYS A 117 0.46 8.86 -14.10
C LYS A 117 -0.66 7.84 -14.23
N LYS A 118 -1.33 7.88 -15.35
CA LYS A 118 -2.16 6.79 -15.83
C LYS A 118 -1.27 5.62 -16.23
N THR A 119 -1.43 4.48 -15.58
CA THR A 119 -0.59 3.28 -15.81
C THR A 119 -1.32 2.15 -16.51
N VAL A 120 -2.65 2.20 -16.57
CA VAL A 120 -3.49 1.25 -17.27
C VAL A 120 -4.07 1.95 -18.51
N PRO A 121 -3.71 1.54 -19.76
CA PRO A 121 -4.12 2.24 -20.97
C PRO A 121 -5.63 2.40 -21.15
N SER A 122 -6.42 1.40 -20.73
CA SER A 122 -7.88 1.40 -20.84
C SER A 122 -8.61 2.13 -19.69
N GLU A 123 -7.89 2.56 -18.63
CA GLU A 123 -8.48 3.11 -17.41
C GLU A 123 -7.98 4.53 -17.16
N ASN A 124 -8.67 5.53 -17.70
CA ASN A 124 -8.30 6.94 -17.50
C ASN A 124 -8.29 7.37 -16.03
N TRP A 125 -9.09 6.71 -15.20
CA TRP A 125 -9.25 6.99 -13.78
C TRP A 125 -8.17 6.39 -12.89
N HIS A 126 -7.44 5.37 -13.36
CA HIS A 126 -6.46 4.63 -12.55
C HIS A 126 -5.11 5.33 -12.53
N MET A 127 -4.77 5.88 -11.37
CA MET A 127 -3.61 6.74 -11.18
C MET A 127 -2.62 6.16 -10.19
N GLN A 128 -1.33 6.23 -10.53
CA GLN A 128 -0.21 5.72 -9.73
C GLN A 128 0.99 6.68 -9.73
N PRO A 129 1.73 6.78 -8.61
CA PRO A 129 3.01 7.51 -8.56
C PRO A 129 4.17 6.63 -9.02
N TYR A 130 3.90 5.37 -9.26
CA TYR A 130 4.87 4.31 -9.44
C TYR A 130 4.62 3.58 -10.75
N GLY A 131 5.69 3.22 -11.46
CA GLY A 131 5.57 2.52 -12.72
C GLY A 131 6.79 1.68 -13.06
N TYR A 132 6.66 0.89 -14.12
CA TYR A 132 7.69 0.00 -14.61
C TYR A 132 8.54 0.71 -15.66
N LEU A 133 9.81 0.99 -15.35
CA LEU A 133 10.74 1.64 -16.23
C LEU A 133 12.10 0.92 -16.21
N ASN A 134 12.68 0.69 -17.39
CA ASN A 134 13.98 0.02 -17.54
C ASN A 134 14.07 -1.33 -16.80
N GLY A 135 13.02 -2.13 -16.87
CA GLY A 135 12.99 -3.45 -16.25
C GLY A 135 12.74 -3.46 -14.74
N LYS A 136 12.53 -2.29 -14.12
CA LYS A 136 12.32 -2.17 -12.66
C LYS A 136 11.12 -1.29 -12.32
N TRP A 137 10.52 -1.52 -11.16
CA TRP A 137 9.53 -0.65 -10.58
C TRP A 137 10.22 0.54 -9.91
N GLN A 138 9.77 1.75 -10.22
CA GLN A 138 10.33 2.98 -9.65
C GLN A 138 9.30 4.10 -9.61
N TRP A 139 9.54 5.07 -8.75
CA TRP A 139 8.77 6.28 -8.69
C TRP A 139 8.89 7.08 -9.99
N PHE A 140 7.76 7.60 -10.47
CA PHE A 140 7.82 8.62 -11.51
C PHE A 140 8.45 9.89 -10.94
N PRO A 141 9.42 10.50 -11.64
CA PRO A 141 9.98 11.77 -11.20
C PRO A 141 8.87 12.82 -11.17
N ALA A 142 8.78 13.57 -10.08
CA ALA A 142 7.97 14.77 -10.00
C ALA A 142 8.86 15.96 -10.33
N PRO A 143 8.48 16.86 -11.25
CA PRO A 143 9.12 18.16 -11.37
C PRO A 143 9.05 18.91 -10.03
N ALA A 144 10.00 19.80 -9.77
CA ALA A 144 10.00 20.59 -8.55
C ALA A 144 8.63 21.29 -8.39
N MET A 145 7.90 20.93 -7.36
CA MET A 145 6.59 21.51 -7.09
C MET A 145 6.77 22.98 -6.70
N LYS A 146 6.24 23.90 -7.51
CA LYS A 146 6.33 25.33 -7.24
C LYS A 146 5.74 25.66 -5.86
N GLY A 147 6.58 26.14 -4.93
CA GLY A 147 6.15 26.62 -3.61
C GLY A 147 6.53 25.76 -2.40
N LYS A 148 7.13 24.58 -2.60
CA LYS A 148 7.83 23.86 -1.51
C LYS A 148 9.17 23.37 -2.05
N GLU A 149 10.26 23.90 -1.53
CA GLU A 149 11.57 23.31 -1.73
C GLU A 149 11.54 21.88 -1.15
N ASP A 150 11.48 20.91 -2.04
CA ASP A 150 11.59 19.52 -1.67
C ASP A 150 13.07 19.19 -1.40
N LYS A 151 13.50 19.48 -0.18
CA LYS A 151 14.82 19.06 0.32
C LYS A 151 14.99 17.55 0.44
N THR A 152 13.98 16.76 0.10
CA THR A 152 13.97 15.30 0.26
C THR A 152 13.95 14.49 -1.05
N LEU A 153 13.78 15.14 -2.24
CA LEU A 153 13.69 14.44 -3.53
C LEU A 153 15.05 14.27 -4.24
N THR A 154 16.16 14.77 -3.71
CA THR A 154 17.47 14.50 -4.26
C THR A 154 18.01 13.19 -3.72
N LYS A 155 18.03 12.18 -4.60
CA LYS A 155 18.83 10.96 -4.44
C LYS A 155 18.35 9.98 -3.36
N ALA A 156 17.23 9.32 -3.59
CA ALA A 156 16.97 8.08 -2.88
C ALA A 156 16.80 6.94 -3.90
N ALA A 157 17.76 6.05 -3.90
CA ALA A 157 17.54 4.62 -4.12
C ALA A 157 16.25 4.20 -3.38
N PRO A 158 15.56 3.10 -3.80
CA PRO A 158 14.42 2.62 -3.03
C PRO A 158 14.81 2.65 -1.56
N PRO A 159 14.02 3.26 -0.67
CA PRO A 159 14.43 3.42 0.70
C PRO A 159 14.81 2.06 1.23
N ALA A 160 16.08 1.90 1.62
CA ALA A 160 16.42 0.90 2.61
C ALA A 160 15.39 1.08 3.73
N ALA A 161 14.79 -0.01 4.17
CA ALA A 161 13.70 -0.02 5.13
C ALA A 161 13.88 1.09 6.18
N PRO A 162 12.90 1.97 6.37
CA PRO A 162 13.06 3.11 7.25
C PRO A 162 13.51 2.60 8.61
N ALA A 163 14.60 3.17 9.12
CA ALA A 163 14.94 3.02 10.53
C ALA A 163 13.69 3.41 11.31
N ILE A 164 13.13 2.46 12.06
CA ILE A 164 11.84 2.54 12.74
C ILE A 164 11.94 3.61 13.81
N VAL A 165 11.58 4.85 13.45
CA VAL A 165 11.31 5.89 14.43
C VAL A 165 9.95 5.59 15.03
N ALA A 166 9.89 5.42 16.33
CA ALA A 166 8.75 5.02 17.14
C ALA A 166 7.51 5.90 16.89
N LYS A 167 6.68 5.51 15.90
CA LYS A 167 5.30 5.98 15.80
C LYS A 167 4.41 4.83 15.33
N THR A 168 3.60 4.33 16.25
CA THR A 168 2.54 3.33 16.11
C THR A 168 2.75 2.28 15.02
N MET A 169 3.40 1.17 15.41
CA MET A 169 3.53 -0.02 14.56
C MET A 169 2.16 -0.48 14.04
N PRO A 170 2.04 -0.78 12.74
CA PRO A 170 0.77 -1.16 12.14
C PRO A 170 0.20 -2.45 12.74
N ILE A 171 -1.10 -2.59 12.70
CA ILE A 171 -1.77 -3.80 13.17
C ILE A 171 -1.44 -4.96 12.23
N VAL A 172 -0.85 -6.03 12.77
CA VAL A 172 -0.62 -7.28 12.04
C VAL A 172 -1.64 -8.33 12.46
N ARG A 173 -2.27 -8.96 11.48
CA ARG A 173 -3.24 -10.03 11.65
C ARG A 173 -3.07 -11.10 10.57
N MET A 174 -3.85 -12.16 10.60
CA MET A 174 -3.84 -13.20 9.56
C MET A 174 -3.87 -12.56 8.16
N HIS A 175 -3.00 -13.03 7.30
CA HIS A 175 -2.80 -12.54 5.91
C HIS A 175 -2.17 -11.15 5.77
N SER A 176 -1.82 -10.45 6.84
CA SER A 176 -0.96 -9.26 6.73
C SER A 176 0.37 -9.63 6.08
N ARG A 177 0.92 -8.69 5.30
CA ARG A 177 2.20 -8.86 4.57
C ARG A 177 3.02 -7.59 4.72
N GLY A 178 4.33 -7.70 4.43
CA GLY A 178 5.24 -6.57 4.37
C GLY A 178 6.31 -6.58 5.45
N GLU A 179 7.08 -5.51 5.52
CA GLU A 179 8.27 -5.41 6.38
C GLU A 179 7.92 -5.47 7.87
N HIS A 180 6.83 -4.85 8.28
CA HIS A 180 6.34 -4.93 9.65
C HIS A 180 5.99 -6.36 10.09
N VAL A 181 5.57 -7.23 9.14
CA VAL A 181 5.37 -8.66 9.41
C VAL A 181 6.71 -9.36 9.60
N LYS A 182 7.72 -9.05 8.77
CA LYS A 182 9.08 -9.60 8.95
C LYS A 182 9.67 -9.19 10.30
N VAL A 183 9.51 -7.91 10.68
CA VAL A 183 9.93 -7.41 11.99
C VAL A 183 9.26 -8.20 13.13
N MET A 184 7.93 -8.40 13.05
CA MET A 184 7.22 -9.21 14.03
C MET A 184 7.69 -10.66 14.04
N GLN A 185 7.85 -11.29 12.87
CA GLN A 185 8.35 -12.65 12.73
C GLN A 185 9.74 -12.81 13.32
N LYS A 186 10.64 -11.85 13.02
CA LYS A 186 12.00 -11.83 13.59
C LYS A 186 11.95 -11.74 15.12
N LYS A 187 11.23 -10.78 15.67
CA LYS A 187 11.10 -10.63 17.13
C LYS A 187 10.48 -11.85 17.79
N LEU A 188 9.44 -12.45 17.21
CA LEU A 188 8.88 -13.71 17.71
C LEU A 188 9.93 -14.83 17.71
N THR A 189 10.71 -14.94 16.65
CA THR A 189 11.77 -15.97 16.53
C THR A 189 12.89 -15.73 17.53
N ASP A 190 13.35 -14.48 17.67
CA ASP A 190 14.40 -14.09 18.63
C ASP A 190 13.94 -14.37 20.08
N LEU A 191 12.64 -14.26 20.36
CA LEU A 191 12.04 -14.61 21.66
C LEU A 191 11.68 -16.10 21.82
N GLY A 192 12.09 -16.95 20.87
CA GLY A 192 11.86 -18.40 20.93
C GLY A 192 10.50 -18.88 20.38
N PHE A 193 9.68 -17.97 19.84
CA PHE A 193 8.38 -18.33 19.25
C PHE A 193 8.52 -18.59 17.74
N ARG A 194 8.88 -19.82 17.39
CA ARG A 194 9.12 -20.21 15.99
C ARG A 194 7.90 -19.95 15.10
N VAL A 195 8.15 -19.29 13.96
CA VAL A 195 7.15 -18.93 12.94
C VAL A 195 7.20 -19.86 11.71
N SER A 196 8.04 -20.90 11.73
CA SER A 196 8.17 -21.93 10.69
C SER A 196 8.08 -23.33 11.29
N LYS A 197 7.51 -24.29 10.53
CA LYS A 197 7.60 -25.73 10.86
C LYS A 197 8.96 -26.33 10.52
N HIS A 198 9.64 -25.78 9.52
CA HIS A 198 10.93 -26.29 9.06
C HIS A 198 12.07 -25.84 9.96
N PRO A 199 12.87 -26.79 10.52
CA PRO A 199 13.96 -26.44 11.44
C PRO A 199 15.07 -25.59 10.77
N LYS A 200 15.26 -25.75 9.46
CA LYS A 200 16.29 -25.04 8.67
C LYS A 200 15.79 -23.77 7.97
N LYS A 201 14.48 -23.41 8.08
CA LYS A 201 13.94 -22.19 7.47
C LYS A 201 13.51 -21.23 8.58
N SER A 202 13.96 -19.99 8.50
CA SER A 202 13.64 -18.95 9.49
C SER A 202 12.14 -18.67 9.59
N GLY A 203 11.41 -18.79 8.46
CA GLY A 203 9.99 -18.45 8.35
C GLY A 203 9.74 -16.95 8.41
N ILE A 204 10.79 -16.12 8.28
CA ILE A 204 10.70 -14.66 8.21
C ILE A 204 10.48 -14.28 6.73
N ASP A 205 9.25 -14.49 6.26
CA ASP A 205 8.87 -14.31 4.86
C ASP A 205 8.02 -13.06 4.62
N GLY A 206 7.70 -12.32 5.68
CA GLY A 206 6.84 -11.14 5.60
C GLY A 206 5.37 -11.47 5.38
N ILE A 207 4.95 -12.72 5.63
CA ILE A 207 3.55 -13.15 5.46
C ILE A 207 3.03 -13.67 6.80
N ALA A 208 2.01 -13.02 7.36
CA ALA A 208 1.36 -13.48 8.57
C ALA A 208 0.44 -14.69 8.29
N GLY A 209 1.07 -15.81 7.98
CA GLY A 209 0.40 -17.09 7.75
C GLY A 209 0.01 -17.80 9.05
N ARG A 210 -0.60 -18.99 8.94
CA ARG A 210 -1.07 -19.79 10.09
C ARG A 210 0.01 -20.01 11.15
N MET A 211 1.25 -20.29 10.73
CA MET A 211 2.36 -20.52 11.67
C MET A 211 2.76 -19.25 12.41
N THR A 212 2.84 -18.13 11.71
CA THR A 212 3.13 -16.81 12.30
C THR A 212 2.06 -16.43 13.33
N ILE A 213 0.78 -16.60 12.99
CA ILE A 213 -0.32 -16.29 13.91
C ILE A 213 -0.37 -17.25 15.10
N ALA A 214 -0.04 -18.53 14.91
CA ALA A 214 0.06 -19.47 16.02
C ALA A 214 1.22 -19.10 16.99
N ALA A 215 2.37 -18.67 16.44
CA ALA A 215 3.48 -18.14 17.22
C ALA A 215 3.10 -16.87 17.98
N LEU A 216 2.41 -15.94 17.32
CA LEU A 216 1.92 -14.71 17.92
C LEU A 216 0.98 -14.97 19.09
N LYS A 217 0.01 -15.89 18.92
CA LYS A 217 -0.90 -16.29 20.02
C LYS A 217 -0.17 -16.90 21.21
N ARG A 218 0.83 -17.77 20.98
CA ARG A 218 1.68 -18.30 22.05
C ARG A 218 2.43 -17.20 22.78
N PHE A 219 3.01 -16.25 22.03
CA PHE A 219 3.67 -15.08 22.62
C PHE A 219 2.70 -14.23 23.44
N GLN A 220 1.52 -13.91 22.90
CA GLN A 220 0.50 -13.13 23.61
C GLN A 220 0.11 -13.81 24.94
N LYS A 221 -0.10 -15.14 24.91
CA LYS A 221 -0.41 -15.92 26.12
C LYS A 221 0.74 -15.85 27.13
N SER A 222 1.99 -15.98 26.72
CA SER A 222 3.17 -15.90 27.59
C SER A 222 3.32 -14.53 28.27
N ARG A 223 2.83 -13.48 27.61
CA ARG A 223 2.84 -12.09 28.12
C ARG A 223 1.52 -11.69 28.82
N LYS A 224 0.63 -12.65 29.10
CA LYS A 224 -0.69 -12.41 29.71
C LYS A 224 -1.54 -11.41 28.90
N LEU A 225 -1.35 -11.34 27.59
CA LEU A 225 -2.16 -10.57 26.68
C LEU A 225 -3.32 -11.40 26.12
N LYS A 226 -4.34 -10.74 25.57
CA LYS A 226 -5.40 -11.42 24.81
C LYS A 226 -4.77 -12.14 23.62
N ALA A 227 -4.90 -13.46 23.55
CA ALA A 227 -4.30 -14.31 22.52
C ALA A 227 -5.20 -14.39 21.27
N ASP A 228 -5.53 -13.23 20.69
CA ASP A 228 -6.40 -13.10 19.52
C ASP A 228 -5.66 -13.28 18.18
N GLY A 229 -4.33 -13.26 18.20
CA GLY A 229 -3.51 -13.34 16.99
C GLY A 229 -3.45 -12.03 16.22
N ILE A 230 -3.74 -10.91 16.88
CA ILE A 230 -3.65 -9.56 16.33
C ILE A 230 -2.50 -8.82 17.04
N CYS A 231 -1.47 -8.48 16.30
CA CYS A 231 -0.36 -7.67 16.81
C CYS A 231 -0.73 -6.19 16.74
N GLY A 232 -1.47 -5.71 17.72
CA GLY A 232 -1.79 -4.30 17.93
C GLY A 232 -0.83 -3.62 18.90
N LYS A 233 -1.14 -2.38 19.32
CA LYS A 233 -0.31 -1.52 20.18
C LYS A 233 0.27 -2.24 21.40
N ASN A 234 -0.55 -2.98 22.14
CA ASN A 234 -0.10 -3.66 23.36
C ASN A 234 0.83 -4.83 23.05
N THR A 235 0.57 -5.57 21.98
CA THR A 235 1.40 -6.69 21.54
C THR A 235 2.76 -6.18 21.03
N TRP A 236 2.77 -5.11 20.24
CA TRP A 236 4.01 -4.46 19.82
C TRP A 236 4.84 -3.94 20.99
N LYS A 237 4.20 -3.30 21.97
CA LYS A 237 4.88 -2.87 23.20
C LYS A 237 5.54 -4.04 23.95
N ALA A 238 4.90 -5.19 23.96
CA ALA A 238 5.44 -6.40 24.59
C ALA A 238 6.56 -7.05 23.76
N LEU A 239 6.52 -6.96 22.42
CA LEU A 239 7.57 -7.45 21.53
C LEU A 239 8.82 -6.57 21.53
N ASN A 240 8.73 -5.34 22.02
CA ASN A 240 9.82 -4.37 22.06
C ASN A 240 10.50 -4.28 23.45
N LYS A 241 10.04 -5.08 24.41
CA LYS A 241 10.68 -5.26 25.74
C LYS A 241 11.66 -6.43 25.71
#